data_658e9dfcb0cd11b15c216e5988036a19
#
_entry.id   658e9dfcb0cd11b15c216e5988036a19
#
_cell.length_a   1.000
_cell.length_b   1.000
_cell.length_c   1.000
_cell.angle_alpha   90.00
_cell.angle_beta   90.00
_cell.angle_gamma   90.00
#
_symmetry.space_group_name_H-M   'P 1'
#
loop_
_entity.id
_entity.type
_entity.pdbx_description
1 polymer ?
#
loop_
_entity_poly.entity_id
_entity_poly.type
_entity_poly.pdbx_seq_one_letter_code
_entity_poly.pdbx_strand_id
1 'polypeptide(L)'
;MWYKIRINIAAILLCIGSLCSAQSLSDSAYISLLTCAPGNELYARFGHTALRVCDPVLPIDLTFNYGIFDFNTDHFYWKFVRGETWYELGVTPTWWFMKSYREEHRPVYEQRLNLTAEERDTIWQALRKNYLPENRKYLYNFVYDNCATRPYYLILHVIGDTIHSNYTGYTGLTYRQFIRHYTGAHTWANAGINLLFGSKADQAMSSEQRLFLPEELMLYMNIALRRDWKPMVVQSTATPFVIPSTPWYASWEFGLSIYVLFLVLFSIRDRKRQKWSWGIEVFFGIPYVLLLLIVGFLTFFSCHPLVGFGWRLLIIPITHLCTRLIYIIR
;
A
#
# COMPACT_ATOMS: atom_id res chain seq x y z
N MET A 1 -20.61 -19.61 -15.81
CA MET A 1 -19.72 -18.44 -15.89
C MET A 1 -18.23 -18.85 -15.89
N TRP A 2 -17.82 -19.87 -15.16
CA TRP A 2 -16.43 -20.40 -15.06
C TRP A 2 -15.86 -21.06 -16.33
N TYR A 3 -16.69 -21.60 -17.21
CA TYR A 3 -16.24 -22.28 -18.43
C TYR A 3 -15.75 -21.30 -19.52
N LYS A 4 -16.32 -20.10 -19.62
CA LYS A 4 -15.87 -19.07 -20.56
C LYS A 4 -14.52 -18.45 -20.16
N ILE A 5 -14.17 -18.48 -18.87
CA ILE A 5 -12.88 -17.99 -18.37
C ILE A 5 -11.74 -18.93 -18.76
N ARG A 6 -11.97 -20.25 -18.78
CA ARG A 6 -10.95 -21.26 -19.16
C ARG A 6 -10.55 -21.21 -20.63
N ILE A 7 -11.47 -20.88 -21.52
CA ILE A 7 -11.18 -20.79 -22.97
C ILE A 7 -10.32 -19.55 -23.27
N ASN A 8 -10.55 -18.44 -22.59
CA ASN A 8 -9.72 -17.25 -22.74
C ASN A 8 -8.31 -17.41 -22.16
N ILE A 9 -8.15 -18.18 -21.10
CA ILE A 9 -6.83 -18.48 -20.51
C ILE A 9 -6.01 -19.37 -21.46
N ALA A 10 -6.60 -20.30 -22.16
CA ALA A 10 -5.91 -21.13 -23.16
C ALA A 10 -5.45 -20.30 -24.36
N ALA A 11 -6.26 -19.35 -24.84
CA ALA A 11 -5.89 -18.43 -25.91
C ALA A 11 -4.76 -17.47 -25.48
N ILE A 12 -4.77 -17.01 -24.22
CA ILE A 12 -3.70 -16.20 -23.63
C ILE A 12 -2.41 -17.03 -23.48
N LEU A 13 -2.51 -18.32 -23.10
CA LEU A 13 -1.36 -19.22 -23.01
C LEU A 13 -0.76 -19.56 -24.38
N LEU A 14 -1.55 -19.59 -25.45
CA LEU A 14 -1.07 -19.74 -26.84
C LEU A 14 -0.36 -18.50 -27.36
N CYS A 15 -0.80 -17.29 -26.95
CA CYS A 15 -0.06 -16.05 -27.24
C CYS A 15 1.24 -15.94 -26.42
N ILE A 16 1.31 -16.54 -25.22
CA ILE A 16 2.51 -16.54 -24.37
C ILE A 16 3.53 -17.61 -24.86
N GLY A 17 3.08 -18.70 -25.47
CA GLY A 17 3.95 -19.75 -26.06
C GLY A 17 4.85 -19.22 -27.20
N SER A 18 4.46 -18.17 -27.90
CA SER A 18 5.29 -17.49 -28.89
C SER A 18 6.31 -16.50 -28.28
N LEU A 19 6.28 -16.25 -26.98
CA LEU A 19 7.25 -15.40 -26.25
C LEU A 19 8.60 -16.08 -25.97
N CYS A 20 8.79 -17.34 -26.38
CA CYS A 20 10.05 -18.08 -26.18
C CYS A 20 11.17 -17.71 -27.17
N SER A 21 10.93 -16.81 -28.14
CA SER A 21 11.98 -16.20 -28.96
C SER A 21 12.48 -14.94 -28.24
N ALA A 22 13.78 -14.69 -28.26
CA ALA A 22 14.41 -13.45 -27.76
C ALA A 22 14.08 -12.27 -28.70
N GLN A 23 12.78 -11.95 -28.85
CA GLN A 23 12.32 -10.89 -29.74
C GLN A 23 12.51 -9.55 -29.05
N SER A 24 13.35 -8.69 -29.65
CA SER A 24 13.50 -7.29 -29.26
C SER A 24 12.26 -6.48 -29.62
N LEU A 25 12.03 -5.41 -28.86
CA LEU A 25 10.96 -4.46 -29.15
C LEU A 25 11.30 -3.63 -30.39
N SER A 26 10.27 -3.16 -31.12
CA SER A 26 10.48 -2.23 -32.22
C SER A 26 10.91 -0.84 -31.75
N ASP A 27 11.44 -0.02 -32.66
CA ASP A 27 11.80 1.37 -32.35
C ASP A 27 10.59 2.22 -31.89
N SER A 28 9.39 1.86 -32.33
CA SER A 28 8.14 2.52 -31.94
C SER A 28 7.61 2.11 -30.56
N ALA A 29 8.22 1.11 -29.94
CA ALA A 29 7.82 0.64 -28.62
C ALA A 29 8.08 1.68 -27.53
N TYR A 30 7.29 1.62 -26.48
CA TYR A 30 7.49 2.43 -25.27
C TYR A 30 7.10 1.68 -24.01
N ILE A 31 7.68 2.12 -22.91
CA ILE A 31 7.34 1.61 -21.57
C ILE A 31 6.80 2.78 -20.75
N SER A 32 5.71 2.54 -20.04
CA SER A 32 5.08 3.51 -19.16
C SER A 32 4.95 2.98 -17.74
N LEU A 33 5.10 3.88 -16.77
CA LEU A 33 4.67 3.68 -15.41
C LEU A 33 3.18 4.01 -15.34
N LEU A 34 2.37 3.06 -14.86
CA LEU A 34 0.96 3.25 -14.58
C LEU A 34 0.76 3.43 -13.09
N THR A 35 0.02 4.47 -12.68
CA THR A 35 -0.33 4.72 -11.30
C THR A 35 -1.83 4.80 -11.16
N CYS A 36 -2.40 3.89 -10.37
CA CYS A 36 -3.83 3.78 -10.14
C CYS A 36 -4.21 4.52 -8.85
N ALA A 37 -5.23 5.35 -8.92
CA ALA A 37 -5.72 6.10 -7.77
C ALA A 37 -6.22 5.17 -6.65
N PRO A 38 -6.28 5.67 -5.38
CA PRO A 38 -6.82 4.92 -4.25
C PRO A 38 -8.23 4.38 -4.48
N GLY A 39 -8.51 3.23 -3.84
CA GLY A 39 -9.84 2.63 -3.78
C GLY A 39 -10.44 2.70 -2.37
N ASN A 40 -11.66 2.21 -2.22
CA ASN A 40 -12.37 2.21 -0.94
C ASN A 40 -11.87 1.15 0.03
N GLU A 41 -11.41 0.02 -0.50
CA GLU A 41 -10.88 -1.08 0.31
C GLU A 41 -9.56 -0.70 0.98
N LEU A 42 -9.30 -1.21 2.18
CA LEU A 42 -8.12 -0.85 2.96
C LEU A 42 -6.81 -1.13 2.21
N TYR A 43 -6.71 -2.26 1.50
CA TYR A 43 -5.54 -2.62 0.71
C TYR A 43 -5.36 -1.74 -0.55
N ALA A 44 -6.44 -1.12 -1.03
CA ALA A 44 -6.43 -0.24 -2.20
C ALA A 44 -6.22 1.25 -1.84
N ARG A 45 -6.21 1.59 -0.55
CA ARG A 45 -6.13 2.98 -0.05
C ARG A 45 -4.88 3.73 -0.48
N PHE A 46 -3.81 3.02 -0.78
CA PHE A 46 -2.53 3.62 -1.16
C PHE A 46 -2.33 3.73 -2.67
N GLY A 47 -3.37 3.38 -3.44
CA GLY A 47 -3.23 3.27 -4.89
C GLY A 47 -2.48 2.01 -5.31
N HIS A 48 -2.02 1.99 -6.57
CA HIS A 48 -1.28 0.87 -7.12
C HIS A 48 -0.35 1.32 -8.25
N THR A 49 0.73 0.58 -8.48
CA THR A 49 1.69 0.85 -9.56
C THR A 49 1.86 -0.39 -10.43
N ALA A 50 1.92 -0.20 -11.75
CA ALA A 50 2.21 -1.24 -12.73
C ALA A 50 3.11 -0.70 -13.86
N LEU A 51 3.70 -1.58 -14.65
CA LEU A 51 4.45 -1.21 -15.87
C LEU A 51 3.67 -1.66 -17.10
N ARG A 52 3.49 -0.74 -18.04
CA ARG A 52 2.96 -1.03 -19.38
C ARG A 52 4.09 -1.13 -20.38
N VAL A 53 4.10 -2.19 -21.17
CA VAL A 53 4.93 -2.33 -22.36
C VAL A 53 4.02 -2.31 -23.57
N CYS A 54 4.23 -1.32 -24.45
CA CYS A 54 3.45 -1.17 -25.66
C CYS A 54 4.38 -1.15 -26.88
N ASP A 55 4.11 -2.02 -27.84
CA ASP A 55 4.75 -2.04 -29.14
C ASP A 55 3.68 -2.12 -30.23
N PRO A 56 3.38 -1.02 -30.92
CA PRO A 56 2.33 -0.99 -31.94
C PRO A 56 2.69 -1.80 -33.20
N VAL A 57 3.97 -2.09 -33.43
CA VAL A 57 4.42 -2.89 -34.58
C VAL A 57 4.28 -4.40 -34.31
N LEU A 58 4.61 -4.82 -33.09
CA LEU A 58 4.57 -6.23 -32.65
C LEU A 58 3.25 -6.62 -31.97
N PRO A 59 2.16 -5.96 -32.13
CA PRO A 59 0.88 -5.92 -31.42
C PRO A 59 0.98 -6.33 -29.93
N ILE A 60 1.97 -5.77 -29.22
CA ILE A 60 2.17 -5.95 -27.79
C ILE A 60 1.57 -4.74 -27.04
N ASP A 61 0.65 -4.97 -26.12
CA ASP A 61 0.16 -3.96 -25.19
C ASP A 61 -0.21 -4.66 -23.88
N LEU A 62 0.79 -4.83 -23.04
CA LEU A 62 0.74 -5.64 -21.83
C LEU A 62 1.05 -4.81 -20.58
N THR A 63 0.30 -5.05 -19.53
CA THR A 63 0.53 -4.48 -18.22
C THR A 63 1.10 -5.55 -17.29
N PHE A 64 2.28 -5.26 -16.75
CA PHE A 64 2.99 -6.04 -15.75
C PHE A 64 2.65 -5.52 -14.36
N ASN A 65 1.95 -6.32 -13.58
CA ASN A 65 1.33 -5.96 -12.33
C ASN A 65 1.96 -6.74 -11.18
N TYR A 66 2.84 -6.10 -10.40
CA TYR A 66 3.35 -6.65 -9.15
C TYR A 66 2.29 -6.51 -8.05
N GLY A 67 2.19 -7.52 -7.18
CA GLY A 67 1.25 -7.46 -6.06
C GLY A 67 -0.04 -8.23 -6.29
N ILE A 68 -0.08 -9.14 -7.25
CA ILE A 68 -1.17 -10.09 -7.38
C ILE A 68 -1.05 -11.13 -6.26
N PHE A 69 -2.15 -11.39 -5.56
CA PHE A 69 -2.24 -12.40 -4.50
C PHE A 69 -3.55 -13.18 -4.60
N ASP A 70 -3.57 -14.38 -4.02
CA ASP A 70 -4.74 -15.25 -4.01
C ASP A 70 -5.22 -15.47 -2.58
N PHE A 71 -6.44 -15.03 -2.27
CA PHE A 71 -7.11 -15.28 -1.00
C PHE A 71 -7.38 -16.76 -0.70
N ASN A 72 -7.40 -17.60 -1.74
CA ASN A 72 -7.61 -19.05 -1.59
C ASN A 72 -6.32 -19.81 -1.24
N THR A 73 -5.20 -19.11 -1.06
CA THR A 73 -3.96 -19.71 -0.58
C THR A 73 -4.18 -20.30 0.81
N ASP A 74 -3.73 -21.52 1.04
CA ASP A 74 -3.83 -22.19 2.33
C ASP A 74 -3.28 -21.31 3.46
N HIS A 75 -4.11 -21.14 4.50
CA HIS A 75 -3.79 -20.31 5.66
C HIS A 75 -3.48 -18.84 5.30
N PHE A 76 -4.13 -18.28 4.27
CA PHE A 76 -3.87 -16.90 3.80
C PHE A 76 -3.86 -15.87 4.93
N TYR A 77 -4.92 -15.81 5.76
CA TYR A 77 -5.01 -14.83 6.85
C TYR A 77 -3.90 -15.00 7.89
N TRP A 78 -3.50 -16.24 8.18
CA TRP A 78 -2.38 -16.50 9.09
C TRP A 78 -1.05 -15.99 8.52
N LYS A 79 -0.77 -16.30 7.26
CA LYS A 79 0.41 -15.81 6.53
C LYS A 79 0.40 -14.30 6.43
N PHE A 80 -0.76 -13.71 6.15
CA PHE A 80 -0.92 -12.24 6.07
C PHE A 80 -0.59 -11.57 7.40
N VAL A 81 -1.14 -12.05 8.52
CA VAL A 81 -0.86 -11.51 9.87
C VAL A 81 0.61 -11.63 10.23
N ARG A 82 1.28 -12.69 9.79
CA ARG A 82 2.72 -12.88 10.00
C ARG A 82 3.60 -12.09 9.03
N GLY A 83 3.04 -11.48 7.99
CA GLY A 83 3.82 -10.83 6.93
C GLY A 83 4.56 -11.81 6.03
N GLU A 84 4.04 -13.03 5.88
CA GLU A 84 4.62 -14.13 5.08
C GLU A 84 3.77 -14.43 3.84
N THR A 85 3.04 -13.44 3.35
CA THR A 85 2.17 -13.61 2.19
C THR A 85 2.99 -13.53 0.90
N TRP A 86 2.86 -14.59 0.09
CA TRP A 86 3.44 -14.64 -1.24
C TRP A 86 2.54 -13.92 -2.23
N TYR A 87 3.14 -13.03 -2.98
CA TYR A 87 2.54 -12.32 -4.10
C TYR A 87 3.24 -12.73 -5.39
N GLU A 88 2.64 -12.40 -6.52
CA GLU A 88 3.27 -12.69 -7.81
C GLU A 88 3.13 -11.54 -8.80
N LEU A 89 4.03 -11.53 -9.78
CA LEU A 89 3.91 -10.71 -10.97
C LEU A 89 2.84 -11.30 -11.88
N GLY A 90 1.78 -10.55 -12.12
CA GLY A 90 0.76 -10.87 -13.12
C GLY A 90 0.97 -10.07 -14.40
N VAL A 91 0.51 -10.64 -15.51
CA VAL A 91 0.53 -9.97 -16.80
C VAL A 91 -0.86 -10.04 -17.41
N THR A 92 -1.36 -8.90 -17.86
CA THR A 92 -2.68 -8.79 -18.49
C THR A 92 -2.62 -7.84 -19.70
N PRO A 93 -3.50 -8.01 -20.70
CA PRO A 93 -3.69 -6.99 -21.72
C PRO A 93 -4.03 -5.64 -21.08
N THR A 94 -3.38 -4.56 -21.53
CA THR A 94 -3.56 -3.24 -20.92
C THR A 94 -5.02 -2.75 -21.00
N TRP A 95 -5.75 -3.05 -22.06
CA TRP A 95 -7.16 -2.69 -22.17
C TRP A 95 -8.02 -3.31 -21.05
N TRP A 96 -7.69 -4.54 -20.61
CA TRP A 96 -8.40 -5.19 -19.51
C TRP A 96 -8.04 -4.57 -18.17
N PHE A 97 -6.74 -4.34 -17.94
CA PHE A 97 -6.27 -3.61 -16.75
C PHE A 97 -6.98 -2.26 -16.60
N MET A 98 -6.98 -1.45 -17.67
CA MET A 98 -7.66 -0.14 -17.68
C MET A 98 -9.17 -0.25 -17.48
N LYS A 99 -9.81 -1.31 -18.02
CA LYS A 99 -11.23 -1.55 -17.86
C LYS A 99 -11.60 -1.84 -16.41
N SER A 100 -10.84 -2.68 -15.70
CA SER A 100 -11.13 -3.01 -14.30
C SER A 100 -11.10 -1.78 -13.39
N TYR A 101 -10.11 -0.91 -13.54
CA TYR A 101 -10.04 0.34 -12.77
C TYR A 101 -11.13 1.33 -13.14
N ARG A 102 -11.56 1.39 -14.39
CA ARG A 102 -12.70 2.22 -14.82
C ARG A 102 -14.00 1.75 -14.20
N GLU A 103 -14.24 0.45 -14.12
CA GLU A 103 -15.41 -0.14 -13.45
C GLU A 103 -15.43 0.16 -11.94
N GLU A 104 -14.26 0.27 -11.32
CA GLU A 104 -14.11 0.71 -9.94
C GLU A 104 -14.15 2.25 -9.76
N HIS A 105 -14.33 3.03 -10.83
CA HIS A 105 -14.25 4.50 -10.84
C HIS A 105 -12.93 5.04 -10.29
N ARG A 106 -11.83 4.35 -10.53
CA ARG A 106 -10.48 4.71 -10.09
C ARG A 106 -9.66 5.16 -11.29
N PRO A 107 -9.23 6.43 -11.37
CA PRO A 107 -8.35 6.92 -12.42
C PRO A 107 -7.03 6.14 -12.48
N VAL A 108 -6.53 5.93 -13.69
CA VAL A 108 -5.19 5.42 -13.95
C VAL A 108 -4.41 6.50 -14.68
N TYR A 109 -3.30 6.90 -14.10
CA TYR A 109 -2.37 7.89 -14.65
C TYR A 109 -1.24 7.16 -15.37
N GLU A 110 -0.86 7.65 -16.53
CA GLU A 110 0.21 7.06 -17.33
C GLU A 110 1.36 8.04 -17.48
N GLN A 111 2.58 7.56 -17.25
CA GLN A 111 3.82 8.30 -17.43
C GLN A 111 4.72 7.51 -18.39
N ARG A 112 4.83 7.99 -19.63
CA ARG A 112 5.73 7.38 -20.61
C ARG A 112 7.17 7.71 -20.26
N LEU A 113 7.98 6.67 -20.08
CA LEU A 113 9.37 6.78 -19.68
C LEU A 113 10.28 7.17 -20.87
N ASN A 114 11.27 7.99 -20.58
CA ASN A 114 12.30 8.41 -21.53
C ASN A 114 13.43 7.38 -21.55
N LEU A 115 13.26 6.30 -22.28
CA LEU A 115 14.21 5.18 -22.35
C LEU A 115 14.79 5.07 -23.76
N THR A 116 16.08 4.70 -23.85
CA THR A 116 16.70 4.30 -25.12
C THR A 116 16.13 2.95 -25.61
N ALA A 117 16.39 2.57 -26.85
CA ALA A 117 15.97 1.26 -27.38
C ALA A 117 16.55 0.11 -26.55
N GLU A 118 17.83 0.21 -26.21
CA GLU A 118 18.54 -0.80 -25.39
C GLU A 118 17.95 -0.91 -23.97
N GLU A 119 17.64 0.22 -23.33
CA GLU A 119 17.02 0.23 -21.99
C GLU A 119 15.61 -0.37 -22.04
N ARG A 120 14.81 -0.07 -23.09
CA ARG A 120 13.49 -0.69 -23.27
C ARG A 120 13.58 -2.21 -23.42
N ASP A 121 14.52 -2.69 -24.24
CA ASP A 121 14.74 -4.12 -24.43
C ASP A 121 15.21 -4.78 -23.13
N THR A 122 16.09 -4.15 -22.39
CA THR A 122 16.58 -4.67 -21.10
C THR A 122 15.43 -4.81 -20.09
N ILE A 123 14.57 -3.79 -19.96
CA ILE A 123 13.38 -3.87 -19.10
C ILE A 123 12.43 -4.98 -19.58
N TRP A 124 12.20 -5.06 -20.89
CA TRP A 124 11.35 -6.09 -21.50
C TRP A 124 11.83 -7.50 -21.18
N GLN A 125 13.10 -7.78 -21.38
CA GLN A 125 13.70 -9.08 -21.07
C GLN A 125 13.65 -9.39 -19.57
N ALA A 126 13.91 -8.40 -18.72
CA ALA A 126 13.83 -8.55 -17.27
C ALA A 126 12.40 -8.89 -16.81
N LEU A 127 11.38 -8.20 -17.35
CA LEU A 127 9.97 -8.47 -17.04
C LEU A 127 9.55 -9.87 -17.52
N ARG A 128 9.94 -10.29 -18.72
CA ARG A 128 9.70 -11.64 -19.24
C ARG A 128 10.34 -12.71 -18.36
N LYS A 129 11.62 -12.53 -18.00
CA LYS A 129 12.34 -13.44 -17.09
C LYS A 129 11.67 -13.51 -15.72
N ASN A 130 11.23 -12.36 -15.21
CA ASN A 130 10.57 -12.33 -13.90
C ASN A 130 9.17 -12.97 -13.94
N TYR A 131 8.49 -12.96 -15.08
CA TYR A 131 7.17 -13.59 -15.24
C TYR A 131 7.23 -15.12 -15.33
N LEU A 132 8.39 -15.73 -15.53
CA LEU A 132 8.52 -17.19 -15.51
C LEU A 132 7.99 -17.79 -14.20
N PRO A 133 7.36 -18.97 -14.21
CA PRO A 133 6.75 -19.58 -13.03
C PRO A 133 7.68 -19.66 -11.80
N GLU A 134 8.97 -19.92 -12.04
CA GLU A 134 10.01 -20.01 -11.02
C GLU A 134 10.44 -18.67 -10.43
N ASN A 135 10.20 -17.55 -11.13
CA ASN A 135 10.69 -16.22 -10.76
C ASN A 135 9.58 -15.26 -10.30
N ARG A 136 8.33 -15.50 -10.70
CA ARG A 136 7.25 -14.50 -10.54
C ARG A 136 6.77 -14.32 -9.11
N LYS A 137 6.98 -15.31 -8.23
CA LYS A 137 6.55 -15.27 -6.84
C LYS A 137 7.60 -14.58 -5.96
N TYR A 138 7.13 -13.76 -5.02
CA TYR A 138 7.98 -13.08 -4.07
C TYR A 138 7.25 -12.84 -2.75
N LEU A 139 8.03 -12.68 -1.67
CA LEU A 139 7.49 -12.35 -0.36
C LEU A 139 7.23 -10.84 -0.30
N TYR A 140 5.96 -10.48 -0.26
CA TYR A 140 5.54 -9.08 -0.28
C TYR A 140 5.92 -8.37 1.03
N ASN A 141 6.48 -7.18 0.89
CA ASN A 141 6.70 -6.27 2.01
C ASN A 141 6.16 -4.89 1.68
N PHE A 142 5.18 -4.43 2.45
CA PHE A 142 4.48 -3.17 2.17
C PHE A 142 5.41 -1.95 2.02
N VAL A 143 6.54 -1.92 2.73
CA VAL A 143 7.48 -0.79 2.69
C VAL A 143 8.65 -1.04 1.74
N TYR A 144 9.20 -2.25 1.75
CA TYR A 144 10.50 -2.50 1.12
C TYR A 144 10.43 -3.27 -0.19
N ASP A 145 9.37 -4.07 -0.43
CA ASP A 145 9.25 -4.90 -1.62
C ASP A 145 7.80 -5.02 -2.08
N ASN A 146 7.32 -4.03 -2.83
CA ASN A 146 5.91 -3.90 -3.21
C ASN A 146 5.72 -3.51 -4.69
N CYS A 147 4.48 -3.18 -5.05
CA CYS A 147 4.10 -2.81 -6.41
C CYS A 147 4.75 -1.52 -6.92
N ALA A 148 5.23 -0.63 -6.06
CA ALA A 148 5.90 0.61 -6.45
C ALA A 148 7.43 0.44 -6.43
N THR A 149 7.97 -0.19 -5.39
CA THR A 149 9.44 -0.36 -5.25
C THR A 149 10.03 -1.26 -6.33
N ARG A 150 9.35 -2.35 -6.71
CA ARG A 150 9.86 -3.26 -7.75
C ARG A 150 10.00 -2.61 -9.12
N PRO A 151 8.99 -1.91 -9.67
CA PRO A 151 9.16 -1.13 -10.89
C PRO A 151 10.24 -0.05 -10.77
N TYR A 152 10.29 0.66 -9.65
CA TYR A 152 11.30 1.70 -9.42
C TYR A 152 12.72 1.14 -9.49
N TYR A 153 13.04 0.09 -8.75
CA TYR A 153 14.37 -0.50 -8.75
C TYR A 153 14.72 -1.16 -10.10
N LEU A 154 13.75 -1.74 -10.81
CA LEU A 154 13.99 -2.24 -12.16
C LEU A 154 14.40 -1.11 -13.11
N ILE A 155 13.66 0.00 -13.11
CA ILE A 155 14.00 1.17 -13.93
C ILE A 155 15.35 1.73 -13.53
N LEU A 156 15.57 1.96 -12.23
CA LEU A 156 16.81 2.52 -11.70
C LEU A 156 18.04 1.71 -12.14
N HIS A 157 17.97 0.40 -11.98
CA HIS A 157 19.06 -0.51 -12.36
C HIS A 157 19.38 -0.42 -13.87
N VAL A 158 18.37 -0.35 -14.71
CA VAL A 158 18.54 -0.32 -16.17
C VAL A 158 19.15 0.99 -16.65
N ILE A 159 18.77 2.12 -16.04
CA ILE A 159 19.30 3.45 -16.42
C ILE A 159 20.65 3.79 -15.78
N GLY A 160 21.26 2.88 -15.02
CA GLY A 160 22.59 3.01 -14.43
C GLY A 160 22.63 3.62 -13.03
N ASP A 161 21.65 3.27 -12.20
CA ASP A 161 21.58 3.55 -10.76
C ASP A 161 21.65 5.04 -10.36
N THR A 162 21.38 5.95 -11.31
CA THR A 162 21.44 7.39 -11.03
C THR A 162 20.20 8.11 -11.58
N ILE A 163 19.42 8.63 -10.65
CA ILE A 163 18.30 9.56 -10.93
C ILE A 163 18.55 10.84 -10.15
N HIS A 164 18.55 11.97 -10.85
CA HIS A 164 18.63 13.29 -10.22
C HIS A 164 17.21 13.82 -9.97
N SER A 165 16.90 14.21 -8.76
CA SER A 165 15.60 14.78 -8.46
C SER A 165 15.68 15.83 -7.35
N ASN A 166 15.04 16.95 -7.61
CA ASN A 166 14.81 17.99 -6.61
C ASN A 166 13.46 17.82 -5.90
N TYR A 167 12.89 16.60 -5.97
CA TYR A 167 11.63 16.31 -5.32
C TYR A 167 11.79 16.41 -3.80
N THR A 168 11.32 17.51 -3.24
CA THR A 168 11.35 17.75 -1.79
C THR A 168 10.18 17.10 -1.09
N GLY A 169 9.03 16.93 -1.76
CA GLY A 169 7.82 16.28 -1.26
C GLY A 169 7.63 16.46 0.26
N TYR A 170 7.17 15.43 0.93
CA TYR A 170 7.02 15.43 2.38
C TYR A 170 8.33 15.07 3.12
N THR A 171 9.42 15.83 2.87
CA THR A 171 10.70 15.60 3.55
C THR A 171 10.59 15.74 5.07
N GLY A 172 11.25 14.83 5.80
CA GLY A 172 11.27 14.86 7.27
C GLY A 172 10.05 14.23 7.93
N LEU A 173 9.03 13.78 7.17
CA LEU A 173 7.93 13.03 7.74
C LEU A 173 8.38 11.63 8.16
N THR A 174 7.81 11.15 9.25
CA THR A 174 7.93 9.76 9.67
C THR A 174 7.00 8.87 8.84
N TYR A 175 7.28 7.55 8.81
CA TYR A 175 6.36 6.58 8.17
C TYR A 175 4.93 6.73 8.68
N ARG A 176 4.74 6.93 9.98
CA ARG A 176 3.43 7.13 10.60
C ARG A 176 2.71 8.36 10.05
N GLN A 177 3.39 9.51 10.00
CA GLN A 177 2.82 10.76 9.49
C GLN A 177 2.46 10.63 8.01
N PHE A 178 3.32 9.97 7.24
CA PHE A 178 3.14 9.75 5.83
C PHE A 178 1.94 8.82 5.53
N ILE A 179 1.85 7.68 6.22
CA ILE A 179 0.70 6.77 6.08
C ILE A 179 -0.59 7.44 6.54
N ARG A 180 -0.53 8.27 7.60
CA ARG A 180 -1.67 9.07 8.06
C ARG A 180 -2.22 10.01 6.97
N HIS A 181 -1.36 10.57 6.13
CA HIS A 181 -1.78 11.41 5.00
C HIS A 181 -2.72 10.61 4.07
N TYR A 182 -2.33 9.39 3.68
CA TYR A 182 -3.11 8.56 2.75
C TYR A 182 -4.32 7.88 3.38
N THR A 183 -4.26 7.53 4.64
CA THR A 183 -5.39 6.88 5.33
C THR A 183 -6.45 7.87 5.80
N GLY A 184 -6.12 9.17 5.80
CA GLY A 184 -6.97 10.22 6.37
C GLY A 184 -6.85 10.29 7.89
N ALA A 185 -6.43 11.44 8.40
CA ALA A 185 -6.07 11.65 9.81
C ALA A 185 -7.16 11.23 10.82
N HIS A 186 -8.42 11.38 10.44
CA HIS A 186 -9.58 11.20 11.30
C HIS A 186 -10.33 9.88 11.08
N THR A 187 -9.82 8.99 10.21
CA THR A 187 -10.45 7.70 9.94
C THR A 187 -10.17 6.66 11.03
N TRP A 188 -11.09 5.74 11.25
CA TRP A 188 -10.89 4.58 12.11
C TRP A 188 -9.77 3.66 11.62
N ALA A 189 -9.57 3.57 10.30
CA ALA A 189 -8.46 2.84 9.71
C ALA A 189 -7.12 3.43 10.16
N ASN A 190 -6.96 4.77 10.11
CA ASN A 190 -5.77 5.44 10.61
C ASN A 190 -5.57 5.22 12.12
N ALA A 191 -6.63 5.30 12.92
CA ALA A 191 -6.55 5.04 14.36
C ALA A 191 -6.04 3.61 14.64
N GLY A 192 -6.61 2.59 13.97
CA GLY A 192 -6.19 1.20 14.09
C GLY A 192 -4.74 0.98 13.67
N ILE A 193 -4.33 1.48 12.51
CA ILE A 193 -2.94 1.41 12.03
C ILE A 193 -1.99 2.06 13.04
N ASN A 194 -2.35 3.23 13.58
CA ASN A 194 -1.52 3.93 14.58
C ASN A 194 -1.37 3.17 15.90
N LEU A 195 -2.37 2.39 16.31
CA LEU A 195 -2.25 1.52 17.48
C LEU A 195 -1.31 0.33 17.24
N LEU A 196 -1.30 -0.21 16.01
CA LEU A 196 -0.43 -1.34 15.63
C LEU A 196 1.02 -0.92 15.36
N PHE A 197 1.26 0.33 14.99
CA PHE A 197 2.60 0.82 14.67
C PHE A 197 3.46 1.04 15.91
N GLY A 198 4.64 0.40 15.90
CA GLY A 198 5.69 0.59 16.89
C GLY A 198 6.56 1.83 16.64
N SER A 199 7.65 1.94 17.42
CA SER A 199 8.59 3.09 17.35
C SER A 199 9.31 3.22 16.00
N LYS A 200 9.48 2.14 15.24
CA LYS A 200 10.06 2.20 13.88
C LYS A 200 9.25 3.07 12.93
N ALA A 201 7.94 3.14 13.13
CA ALA A 201 7.08 4.00 12.31
C ALA A 201 7.26 5.51 12.61
N ASP A 202 7.92 5.86 13.71
CA ASP A 202 8.20 7.23 14.11
C ASP A 202 9.59 7.71 13.63
N GLN A 203 10.31 6.89 12.85
CA GLN A 203 11.56 7.28 12.19
C GLN A 203 11.28 8.13 10.96
N ALA A 204 12.08 9.19 10.77
CA ALA A 204 12.03 10.02 9.58
C ALA A 204 12.52 9.24 8.35
N MET A 205 11.85 9.41 7.22
CA MET A 205 12.19 8.77 5.96
C MET A 205 13.12 9.62 5.11
N SER A 206 14.02 8.97 4.39
CA SER A 206 14.75 9.58 3.27
C SER A 206 13.81 9.83 2.09
N SER A 207 14.27 10.62 1.11
CA SER A 207 13.51 10.89 -0.12
C SER A 207 13.19 9.61 -0.90
N GLU A 208 14.12 8.67 -0.95
CA GLU A 208 13.94 7.39 -1.65
C GLU A 208 13.01 6.45 -0.89
N GLN A 209 13.11 6.41 0.44
CA GLN A 209 12.24 5.56 1.26
C GLN A 209 10.75 5.87 1.14
N ARG A 210 10.36 7.03 0.61
CA ARG A 210 8.95 7.38 0.38
C ARG A 210 8.37 6.77 -0.88
N LEU A 211 9.22 6.36 -1.83
CA LEU A 211 8.83 5.84 -3.13
C LEU A 211 8.13 4.48 -3.08
N PHE A 212 7.94 3.92 -1.87
CA PHE A 212 7.11 2.73 -1.70
C PHE A 212 5.62 2.99 -1.90
N LEU A 213 5.18 4.27 -1.87
CA LEU A 213 3.80 4.62 -2.19
C LEU A 213 3.67 5.03 -3.66
N PRO A 214 2.63 4.52 -4.34
CA PRO A 214 2.43 4.73 -5.77
C PRO A 214 2.38 6.19 -6.19
N GLU A 215 1.69 7.06 -5.44
CA GLU A 215 1.61 8.49 -5.74
C GLU A 215 2.98 9.17 -5.62
N GLU A 216 3.73 8.87 -4.56
CA GLU A 216 5.05 9.46 -4.36
C GLU A 216 6.02 9.08 -5.47
N LEU A 217 5.98 7.81 -5.88
CA LEU A 217 6.76 7.36 -7.04
C LEU A 217 6.34 8.11 -8.31
N MET A 218 5.03 8.26 -8.54
CA MET A 218 4.50 9.00 -9.67
C MET A 218 4.97 10.46 -9.67
N LEU A 219 4.84 11.16 -8.55
CA LEU A 219 5.24 12.56 -8.43
C LEU A 219 6.76 12.73 -8.55
N TYR A 220 7.52 11.83 -7.92
CA TYR A 220 8.97 11.80 -8.04
C TYR A 220 9.42 11.62 -9.48
N MET A 221 8.88 10.62 -10.21
CA MET A 221 9.25 10.32 -11.60
C MET A 221 8.88 11.45 -12.54
N ASN A 222 7.85 12.21 -12.23
CA ASN A 222 7.37 13.30 -13.09
C ASN A 222 8.36 14.48 -13.19
N ILE A 223 9.19 14.68 -12.15
CA ILE A 223 10.20 15.76 -12.10
C ILE A 223 11.63 15.23 -12.10
N ALA A 224 11.80 13.92 -12.08
CA ALA A 224 13.11 13.29 -12.06
C ALA A 224 13.85 13.44 -13.38
N LEU A 225 15.16 13.52 -13.30
CA LEU A 225 16.05 13.58 -14.46
C LEU A 225 16.92 12.33 -14.47
N ARG A 226 17.19 11.83 -15.66
CA ARG A 226 18.14 10.76 -15.94
C ARG A 226 19.59 11.21 -15.65
N ARG A 227 20.51 10.28 -15.66
CA ARG A 227 21.96 10.54 -15.51
C ARG A 227 22.48 11.60 -16.49
N ASP A 228 21.93 11.64 -17.72
CA ASP A 228 22.26 12.62 -18.77
C ASP A 228 21.44 13.93 -18.67
N TRP A 229 20.82 14.18 -17.53
CA TRP A 229 20.02 15.37 -17.22
C TRP A 229 18.76 15.56 -18.08
N LYS A 230 18.35 14.55 -18.85
CA LYS A 230 17.07 14.57 -19.56
C LYS A 230 15.92 14.15 -18.63
N PRO A 231 14.70 14.62 -18.89
CA PRO A 231 13.52 14.18 -18.12
C PRO A 231 13.37 12.66 -18.14
N MET A 232 13.00 12.08 -16.98
CA MET A 232 12.64 10.65 -16.87
C MET A 232 11.33 10.33 -17.59
N VAL A 233 10.43 11.29 -17.68
CA VAL A 233 9.10 11.13 -18.28
C VAL A 233 8.97 12.10 -19.45
N VAL A 234 8.57 11.58 -20.61
CA VAL A 234 8.36 12.38 -21.83
C VAL A 234 6.90 12.79 -22.02
N GLN A 235 5.97 12.05 -21.43
CA GLN A 235 4.54 12.33 -21.47
C GLN A 235 3.89 11.85 -20.18
N SER A 236 3.04 12.67 -19.55
CA SER A 236 2.41 12.36 -18.28
C SER A 236 0.97 12.83 -18.25
N THR A 237 0.10 12.00 -17.67
CA THR A 237 -1.27 12.36 -17.25
C THR A 237 -1.37 12.48 -15.73
N ALA A 238 -0.24 12.46 -15.04
CA ALA A 238 -0.15 12.41 -13.58
C ALA A 238 -0.76 13.65 -12.92
N THR A 239 -1.61 13.41 -11.93
CA THR A 239 -2.15 14.42 -11.02
C THR A 239 -2.12 13.87 -9.60
N PRO A 240 -1.92 14.73 -8.58
CA PRO A 240 -1.98 14.31 -7.19
C PRO A 240 -3.34 13.68 -6.84
N PHE A 241 -3.33 12.73 -5.92
CA PHE A 241 -4.55 12.09 -5.45
C PHE A 241 -5.38 13.04 -4.59
N VAL A 242 -6.70 12.94 -4.73
CA VAL A 242 -7.64 13.62 -3.84
C VAL A 242 -8.03 12.67 -2.72
N ILE A 243 -7.63 12.99 -1.49
CA ILE A 243 -7.99 12.21 -0.31
C ILE A 243 -9.27 12.82 0.30
N PRO A 244 -10.38 12.06 0.35
CA PRO A 244 -11.63 12.57 0.91
C PRO A 244 -11.48 12.93 2.39
N SER A 245 -12.10 14.04 2.81
CA SER A 245 -12.19 14.40 4.22
C SER A 245 -13.16 13.49 4.97
N THR A 246 -12.86 13.19 6.23
CA THR A 246 -13.75 12.42 7.09
C THR A 246 -14.71 13.38 7.80
N PRO A 247 -16.04 13.18 7.74
CA PRO A 247 -16.98 13.97 8.51
C PRO A 247 -16.69 13.83 10.02
N TRP A 248 -16.84 14.92 10.77
CA TRP A 248 -16.48 14.95 12.19
C TRP A 248 -17.19 13.85 13.03
N TYR A 249 -18.47 13.57 12.70
CA TYR A 249 -19.28 12.55 13.40
C TYR A 249 -18.85 11.10 13.07
N ALA A 250 -18.11 10.89 11.98
CA ALA A 250 -17.53 9.58 11.61
C ALA A 250 -16.08 9.43 12.05
N SER A 251 -15.51 10.45 12.70
CA SER A 251 -14.11 10.44 13.15
C SER A 251 -13.90 9.56 14.38
N TRP A 252 -12.71 9.02 14.52
CA TRP A 252 -12.33 8.24 15.71
C TRP A 252 -12.29 9.12 16.97
N GLU A 253 -11.96 10.42 16.84
CA GLU A 253 -11.95 11.38 17.95
C GLU A 253 -13.36 11.58 18.53
N PHE A 254 -14.36 11.65 17.65
CA PHE A 254 -15.77 11.72 18.10
C PHE A 254 -16.17 10.46 18.84
N GLY A 255 -15.81 9.28 18.30
CA GLY A 255 -16.05 8.01 19.00
C GLY A 255 -15.36 7.93 20.36
N LEU A 256 -14.10 8.38 20.44
CA LEU A 256 -13.38 8.46 21.71
C LEU A 256 -14.04 9.44 22.70
N SER A 257 -14.54 10.58 22.22
CA SER A 257 -15.26 11.55 23.05
C SER A 257 -16.53 10.96 23.65
N ILE A 258 -17.31 10.20 22.87
CA ILE A 258 -18.48 9.46 23.37
C ILE A 258 -18.07 8.43 24.42
N TYR A 259 -17.00 7.66 24.16
CA TYR A 259 -16.45 6.69 25.10
C TYR A 259 -16.08 7.36 26.45
N VAL A 260 -15.34 8.47 26.41
CA VAL A 260 -14.94 9.22 27.61
C VAL A 260 -16.17 9.74 28.36
N LEU A 261 -17.14 10.35 27.64
CA LEU A 261 -18.39 10.83 28.24
C LEU A 261 -19.13 9.68 28.97
N PHE A 262 -19.22 8.53 28.31
CA PHE A 262 -19.84 7.35 28.90
C PHE A 262 -19.14 6.92 30.19
N LEU A 263 -17.80 6.82 30.20
CA LEU A 263 -17.03 6.49 31.41
C LEU A 263 -17.22 7.50 32.54
N VAL A 264 -17.26 8.81 32.22
CA VAL A 264 -17.49 9.88 33.22
C VAL A 264 -18.87 9.72 33.84
N LEU A 265 -19.93 9.54 33.03
CA LEU A 265 -21.29 9.37 33.50
C LEU A 265 -21.41 8.13 34.42
N PHE A 266 -20.79 7.01 34.05
CA PHE A 266 -20.76 5.81 34.88
C PHE A 266 -19.97 6.02 36.18
N SER A 267 -18.85 6.73 36.13
CA SER A 267 -18.06 7.05 37.32
C SER A 267 -18.83 7.92 38.32
N ILE A 268 -19.57 8.91 37.82
CA ILE A 268 -20.46 9.74 38.65
C ILE A 268 -21.60 8.89 39.26
N ARG A 269 -22.21 8.01 38.46
CA ARG A 269 -23.26 7.08 38.95
C ARG A 269 -22.74 6.16 40.02
N ASP A 270 -21.58 5.54 39.82
CA ASP A 270 -20.95 4.61 40.75
C ASP A 270 -20.61 5.32 42.05
N ARG A 271 -20.08 6.57 41.99
CA ARG A 271 -19.84 7.42 43.13
C ARG A 271 -21.11 7.70 43.93
N LYS A 272 -22.22 8.08 43.28
CA LYS A 272 -23.51 8.32 43.90
C LYS A 272 -24.08 7.07 44.60
N ARG A 273 -23.88 5.90 44.01
CA ARG A 273 -24.38 4.61 44.50
C ARG A 273 -23.43 3.95 45.51
N GLN A 274 -22.23 4.47 45.67
CA GLN A 274 -21.15 3.86 46.47
C GLN A 274 -20.90 2.39 46.08
N LYS A 275 -21.08 2.08 44.79
CA LYS A 275 -20.90 0.73 44.24
C LYS A 275 -20.10 0.79 42.92
N TRP A 276 -19.07 -0.03 42.83
CA TRP A 276 -18.25 -0.15 41.63
C TRP A 276 -18.92 -1.06 40.60
N SER A 277 -19.03 -0.56 39.33
CA SER A 277 -19.64 -1.31 38.23
C SER A 277 -18.62 -2.18 37.50
N TRP A 278 -18.31 -3.34 38.04
CA TRP A 278 -17.35 -4.28 37.46
C TRP A 278 -17.66 -4.69 36.03
N GLY A 279 -18.95 -4.75 35.64
CA GLY A 279 -19.33 -5.08 34.26
C GLY A 279 -18.77 -4.10 33.22
N ILE A 280 -18.53 -2.84 33.60
CA ILE A 280 -17.94 -1.83 32.71
C ILE A 280 -16.45 -2.11 32.53
N GLU A 281 -15.76 -2.45 33.63
CA GLU A 281 -14.33 -2.80 33.56
C GLU A 281 -14.09 -4.01 32.68
N VAL A 282 -14.94 -5.03 32.80
CA VAL A 282 -14.88 -6.23 31.97
C VAL A 282 -15.20 -5.89 30.51
N PHE A 283 -16.25 -5.10 30.25
CA PHE A 283 -16.68 -4.73 28.91
C PHE A 283 -15.60 -3.98 28.12
N PHE A 284 -14.88 -3.06 28.74
CA PHE A 284 -13.81 -2.30 28.09
C PHE A 284 -12.44 -2.96 28.25
N GLY A 285 -12.20 -3.70 29.33
CA GLY A 285 -10.93 -4.35 29.61
C GLY A 285 -10.63 -5.52 28.67
N ILE A 286 -11.62 -6.37 28.39
CA ILE A 286 -11.41 -7.55 27.51
C ILE A 286 -10.95 -7.13 26.10
N PRO A 287 -11.62 -6.22 25.36
CA PRO A 287 -11.16 -5.77 24.06
C PRO A 287 -9.75 -5.18 24.09
N TYR A 288 -9.42 -4.45 25.17
CA TYR A 288 -8.08 -3.89 25.33
C TYR A 288 -7.01 -4.97 25.55
N VAL A 289 -7.27 -5.97 26.39
CA VAL A 289 -6.36 -7.11 26.57
C VAL A 289 -6.18 -7.88 25.26
N LEU A 290 -7.26 -8.11 24.51
CA LEU A 290 -7.18 -8.74 23.19
C LEU A 290 -6.32 -7.92 22.23
N LEU A 291 -6.47 -6.59 22.22
CA LEU A 291 -5.62 -5.70 21.43
C LEU A 291 -4.13 -5.84 21.82
N LEU A 292 -3.82 -5.86 23.12
CA LEU A 292 -2.45 -6.07 23.59
C LEU A 292 -1.88 -7.42 23.18
N LEU A 293 -2.68 -8.49 23.24
CA LEU A 293 -2.28 -9.83 22.79
C LEU A 293 -1.99 -9.85 21.27
N ILE A 294 -2.85 -9.19 20.47
CA ILE A 294 -2.64 -9.05 19.02
C ILE A 294 -1.35 -8.28 18.74
N VAL A 295 -1.15 -7.12 19.37
CA VAL A 295 0.07 -6.32 19.16
C VAL A 295 1.30 -7.07 19.66
N GLY A 296 1.21 -7.78 20.78
CA GLY A 296 2.28 -8.63 21.30
C GLY A 296 2.63 -9.73 20.29
N PHE A 297 1.63 -10.45 19.79
CA PHE A 297 1.83 -11.45 18.76
C PHE A 297 2.51 -10.85 17.51
N LEU A 298 1.99 -9.74 16.99
CA LEU A 298 2.55 -9.07 15.80
C LEU A 298 3.98 -8.59 16.04
N THR A 299 4.31 -8.14 17.25
CA THR A 299 5.66 -7.66 17.59
C THR A 299 6.71 -8.79 17.57
N PHE A 300 6.36 -9.98 18.04
CA PHE A 300 7.31 -11.08 18.22
C PHE A 300 7.27 -12.13 17.09
N PHE A 301 6.14 -12.25 16.40
CA PHE A 301 5.90 -13.33 15.43
C PHE A 301 5.55 -12.84 14.02
N SER A 302 5.61 -11.53 13.76
CA SER A 302 5.33 -10.96 12.45
C SER A 302 6.54 -10.30 11.82
N CYS A 303 6.67 -10.41 10.50
CA CYS A 303 7.71 -9.76 9.69
C CYS A 303 7.30 -8.36 9.19
N HIS A 304 6.16 -7.81 9.64
CA HIS A 304 5.75 -6.48 9.26
C HIS A 304 6.69 -5.40 9.82
N PRO A 305 7.33 -4.58 8.98
CA PRO A 305 8.49 -3.76 9.40
C PRO A 305 8.15 -2.61 10.37
N LEU A 306 6.91 -2.11 10.33
CA LEU A 306 6.49 -0.95 11.12
C LEU A 306 5.63 -1.31 12.33
N VAL A 307 5.22 -2.57 12.45
CA VAL A 307 4.33 -3.05 13.51
C VAL A 307 5.11 -3.35 14.78
N GLY A 308 4.52 -3.07 15.93
CA GLY A 308 5.11 -3.33 17.22
C GLY A 308 4.51 -2.51 18.37
N PHE A 309 5.04 -2.66 19.55
CA PHE A 309 4.61 -1.88 20.71
C PHE A 309 4.91 -0.39 20.52
N GLY A 310 3.92 0.45 20.84
CA GLY A 310 4.04 1.89 20.86
C GLY A 310 3.34 2.50 22.06
N TRP A 311 3.80 3.65 22.55
CA TRP A 311 3.23 4.36 23.70
C TRP A 311 1.74 4.70 23.52
N ARG A 312 1.26 4.78 22.26
CA ARG A 312 -0.15 5.09 21.95
C ARG A 312 -1.13 4.04 22.47
N LEU A 313 -0.68 2.81 22.69
CA LEU A 313 -1.47 1.78 23.35
C LEU A 313 -1.88 2.18 24.77
N LEU A 314 -1.12 3.07 25.42
CA LEU A 314 -1.42 3.54 26.76
C LEU A 314 -2.56 4.57 26.80
N ILE A 315 -3.00 5.12 25.68
CA ILE A 315 -4.06 6.13 25.63
C ILE A 315 -5.35 5.59 26.25
N ILE A 316 -5.76 4.37 25.86
CA ILE A 316 -7.00 3.75 26.33
C ILE A 316 -6.99 3.54 27.86
N PRO A 317 -5.97 2.81 28.45
CA PRO A 317 -5.97 2.57 29.89
C PRO A 317 -5.75 3.85 30.71
N ILE A 318 -4.95 4.81 30.21
CA ILE A 318 -4.76 6.09 30.91
C ILE A 318 -6.09 6.88 30.94
N THR A 319 -6.79 6.98 29.81
CA THR A 319 -8.08 7.65 29.73
C THR A 319 -9.10 6.98 30.66
N HIS A 320 -9.13 5.65 30.65
CA HIS A 320 -10.01 4.88 31.54
C HIS A 320 -9.68 5.15 33.02
N LEU A 321 -8.40 5.06 33.40
CA LEU A 321 -7.95 5.32 34.77
C LEU A 321 -8.30 6.74 35.21
N CYS A 322 -7.98 7.77 34.40
CA CYS A 322 -8.28 9.16 34.75
C CYS A 322 -9.77 9.41 34.96
N THR A 323 -10.64 8.83 34.16
CA THR A 323 -12.09 8.99 34.33
C THR A 323 -12.61 8.25 35.57
N ARG A 324 -12.02 7.11 35.91
CA ARG A 324 -12.39 6.32 37.12
C ARG A 324 -11.85 6.92 38.43
N LEU A 325 -10.83 7.79 38.37
CA LEU A 325 -10.38 8.57 39.54
C LEU A 325 -11.51 9.44 40.13
N ILE A 326 -12.51 9.87 39.32
CA ILE A 326 -13.71 10.59 39.78
C ILE A 326 -14.44 9.79 40.89
N TYR A 327 -14.40 8.46 40.84
CA TYR A 327 -14.98 7.60 41.87
C TYR A 327 -14.13 7.58 43.12
N ILE A 328 -12.79 7.62 43.02
CA ILE A 328 -11.85 7.41 44.12
C ILE A 328 -11.61 8.70 44.91
N ILE A 329 -11.60 9.85 44.24
CA ILE A 329 -11.37 11.15 44.91
C ILE A 329 -12.62 11.48 45.74
N ARG A 330 -12.45 11.49 47.04
CA ARG A 330 -13.48 11.88 47.99
C ARG A 330 -13.59 13.40 48.15
#